data_6d501cba98d611f9bede2e973fbb34a1
#
_entry.id   6d501cba98d611f9bede2e973fbb34a1
#
_cell.length_a   1.000
_cell.length_b   1.000
_cell.length_c   1.000
_cell.angle_alpha   90.00
_cell.angle_beta   90.00
_cell.angle_gamma   90.00
#
_symmetry.space_group_name_H-M   'P 1'
#
loop_
_entity.id
_entity.type
_entity.pdbx_description
1 polymer ?
#
loop_
_entity_poly.entity_id
_entity_poly.type
_entity_poly.pdbx_seq_one_letter_code
_entity_poly.pdbx_strand_id
1 'polypeptide(L)'
;MLHRAFSVFLFDKENRLLLQQRAPSKITFPSLWTNTCCSHPLYGYEPSEVDTPEDIANGAVPGAKRAAVRKLFHELGIPRKEVPVSKFKYLTRLHYRAKDEFAVNQSMAGGPWGEHEMDYILFIKPGVPVTIAPNPDEVNDVKWVNREELRAMMDPSSGLRWSPWFRIICDKF
;
A
#
# COMPACT_ATOMS: atom_id res chain seq x y z
N MET A 1 -3.72 6.21 -17.26
CA MET A 1 -4.72 7.25 -16.88
C MET A 1 -4.50 7.61 -15.42
N LEU A 2 -4.56 8.91 -15.03
CA LEU A 2 -4.48 9.30 -13.61
C LEU A 2 -5.71 8.78 -12.86
N HIS A 3 -5.49 8.10 -11.74
CA HIS A 3 -6.54 7.55 -10.90
C HIS A 3 -6.19 7.66 -9.41
N ARG A 4 -7.17 7.37 -8.53
CA ARG A 4 -6.98 7.42 -7.08
C ARG A 4 -6.43 6.10 -6.57
N ALA A 5 -5.46 6.21 -5.65
CA ALA A 5 -4.88 5.08 -4.93
C ALA A 5 -4.75 5.40 -3.45
N PHE A 6 -4.37 4.41 -2.67
CA PHE A 6 -3.96 4.61 -1.28
C PHE A 6 -2.80 3.68 -0.93
N SER A 7 -1.92 4.17 -0.08
CA SER A 7 -0.82 3.40 0.53
C SER A 7 -0.97 3.37 2.03
N VAL A 8 -1.04 2.16 2.61
CA VAL A 8 -1.13 1.93 4.04
C VAL A 8 0.24 1.62 4.61
N PHE A 9 0.56 2.27 5.72
CA PHE A 9 1.71 1.99 6.57
C PHE A 9 1.21 1.56 7.94
N LEU A 10 1.28 0.26 8.23
CA LEU A 10 0.84 -0.33 9.49
C LEU A 10 2.04 -0.55 10.41
N PHE A 11 1.97 0.05 11.60
CA PHE A 11 2.99 -0.06 12.63
C PHE A 11 2.47 -0.86 13.82
N ASP A 12 3.32 -1.73 14.36
CA ASP A 12 3.03 -2.40 15.63
C ASP A 12 3.31 -1.49 16.85
N LYS A 13 3.13 -2.02 18.04
CA LYS A 13 3.36 -1.28 19.28
C LYS A 13 4.83 -0.89 19.48
N GLU A 14 5.77 -1.63 18.92
CA GLU A 14 7.21 -1.37 18.93
C GLU A 14 7.66 -0.42 17.80
N ASN A 15 6.74 0.18 17.03
CA ASN A 15 6.97 1.02 15.85
C ASN A 15 7.69 0.30 14.70
N ARG A 16 7.56 -1.03 14.58
CA ARG A 16 8.00 -1.75 13.40
C ARG A 16 6.94 -1.62 12.31
N LEU A 17 7.38 -1.38 11.08
CA LEU A 17 6.53 -1.31 9.89
C LEU A 17 6.31 -2.73 9.34
N LEU A 18 5.05 -3.06 9.04
CA LEU A 18 4.74 -4.25 8.26
C LEU A 18 4.96 -3.97 6.78
N LEU A 19 5.92 -4.64 6.19
CA LEU A 19 6.16 -4.67 4.74
C LEU A 19 5.48 -5.89 4.13
N GLN A 20 5.17 -5.80 2.83
CA GLN A 20 4.82 -6.96 2.01
C GLN A 20 5.72 -7.04 0.78
N GLN A 21 5.94 -8.25 0.29
CA GLN A 21 6.42 -8.51 -1.04
C GLN A 21 5.24 -8.91 -1.93
N ARG A 22 5.06 -8.21 -3.02
CA ARG A 22 3.97 -8.46 -3.97
C ARG A 22 4.10 -9.84 -4.60
N ALA A 23 2.97 -10.51 -4.84
CA ALA A 23 2.97 -11.81 -5.48
C ALA A 23 3.60 -11.75 -6.89
N PRO A 24 4.30 -12.81 -7.34
CA PRO A 24 4.86 -12.87 -8.70
C PRO A 24 3.79 -12.81 -9.82
N SER A 25 2.56 -13.19 -9.49
CA SER A 25 1.39 -13.17 -10.39
C SER A 25 0.81 -11.78 -10.64
N LYS A 26 1.25 -10.75 -9.91
CA LYS A 26 0.74 -9.38 -10.08
C LYS A 26 1.08 -8.84 -11.48
N ILE A 27 0.08 -8.20 -12.12
CA ILE A 27 0.23 -7.62 -13.47
C ILE A 27 1.23 -6.46 -13.46
N THR A 28 1.19 -5.61 -12.42
CA THR A 28 2.09 -4.47 -12.25
C THR A 28 3.00 -4.68 -11.06
N PHE A 29 4.28 -4.36 -11.22
CA PHE A 29 5.30 -4.40 -10.17
C PHE A 29 5.36 -5.73 -9.40
N PRO A 30 5.45 -6.91 -10.07
CA PRO A 30 5.52 -8.22 -9.44
C PRO A 30 6.79 -8.39 -8.60
N SER A 31 6.71 -9.15 -7.52
CA SER A 31 7.85 -9.53 -6.64
C SER A 31 8.60 -8.36 -5.99
N LEU A 32 8.06 -7.14 -6.03
CA LEU A 32 8.67 -5.99 -5.36
C LEU A 32 8.25 -5.91 -3.90
N TRP A 33 9.19 -5.51 -3.03
CA TRP A 33 8.89 -5.09 -1.67
C TRP A 33 8.21 -3.72 -1.66
N THR A 34 7.28 -3.54 -0.73
CA THR A 34 6.51 -2.30 -0.60
C THR A 34 5.99 -2.12 0.82
N ASN A 35 5.25 -1.01 1.07
CA ASN A 35 4.50 -0.76 2.29
C ASN A 35 3.46 -1.87 2.56
N THR A 36 2.74 -1.76 3.66
CA THR A 36 1.83 -2.80 4.16
C THR A 36 0.77 -3.22 3.15
N CYS A 37 0.14 -2.24 2.48
CA CYS A 37 -0.90 -2.49 1.47
C CYS A 37 -1.04 -1.26 0.58
N CYS A 38 -1.26 -1.45 -0.71
CA CYS A 38 -1.59 -0.38 -1.65
C CYS A 38 -2.63 -0.88 -2.66
N SER A 39 -3.61 -0.04 -2.97
CA SER A 39 -4.69 -0.37 -3.91
C SER A 39 -5.54 0.87 -4.23
N HIS A 40 -6.72 0.63 -4.80
CA HIS A 40 -7.61 1.67 -5.30
C HIS A 40 -8.96 1.67 -4.57
N PRO A 41 -9.52 2.86 -4.25
CA PRO A 41 -10.92 2.98 -3.85
C PRO A 41 -11.85 2.59 -5.00
N LEU A 42 -12.93 1.89 -4.69
CA LEU A 42 -13.92 1.44 -5.67
C LEU A 42 -15.06 2.44 -5.80
N TYR A 43 -15.47 2.72 -7.04
CA TYR A 43 -16.68 3.50 -7.33
C TYR A 43 -17.93 2.60 -7.17
N GLY A 44 -19.03 3.19 -6.66
CA GLY A 44 -20.30 2.47 -6.50
C GLY A 44 -20.31 1.44 -5.35
N TYR A 45 -19.33 1.48 -4.47
CA TYR A 45 -19.29 0.65 -3.26
C TYR A 45 -20.12 1.27 -2.13
N GLU A 46 -20.80 0.43 -1.34
CA GLU A 46 -21.51 0.88 -0.13
C GLU A 46 -20.95 0.18 1.12
N PRO A 47 -20.57 0.95 2.15
CA PRO A 47 -20.50 2.41 2.17
C PRO A 47 -19.42 2.94 1.23
N SER A 48 -19.64 4.15 0.66
CA SER A 48 -18.78 4.75 -0.38
C SER A 48 -17.29 4.73 -0.03
N GLU A 49 -16.46 4.29 -0.99
CA GLU A 49 -15.00 4.41 -0.93
C GLU A 49 -14.49 5.67 -1.65
N VAL A 50 -15.39 6.54 -2.12
CA VAL A 50 -15.07 7.79 -2.79
C VAL A 50 -15.21 8.94 -1.81
N ASP A 51 -14.12 9.65 -1.56
CA ASP A 51 -14.09 10.85 -0.71
C ASP A 51 -14.58 12.08 -1.48
N THR A 52 -15.32 12.94 -0.79
CA THR A 52 -15.72 14.25 -1.29
C THR A 52 -14.55 15.25 -1.24
N PRO A 53 -14.61 16.37 -1.97
CA PRO A 53 -13.62 17.44 -1.82
C PRO A 53 -13.46 17.92 -0.37
N GLU A 54 -14.56 17.96 0.40
CA GLU A 54 -14.57 18.35 1.82
C GLU A 54 -13.85 17.33 2.68
N ASP A 55 -14.10 16.01 2.50
CA ASP A 55 -13.39 14.94 3.20
C ASP A 55 -11.89 15.00 2.99
N ILE A 56 -11.48 15.40 1.77
CA ILE A 56 -10.08 15.55 1.43
C ILE A 56 -9.47 16.79 2.08
N ALA A 57 -10.20 17.92 2.03
CA ALA A 57 -9.74 19.20 2.56
C ALA A 57 -9.53 19.16 4.08
N ASN A 58 -10.41 18.47 4.80
CA ASN A 58 -10.34 18.32 6.26
C ASN A 58 -9.49 17.12 6.72
N GLY A 59 -9.01 16.29 5.79
CA GLY A 59 -8.18 15.12 6.08
C GLY A 59 -8.94 13.93 6.68
N ALA A 60 -10.27 13.93 6.65
CA ALA A 60 -11.07 12.81 7.14
C ALA A 60 -10.90 11.57 6.27
N VAL A 61 -10.96 11.72 4.96
CA VAL A 61 -10.80 10.71 3.91
C VAL A 61 -11.41 9.34 4.28
N PRO A 62 -12.71 9.29 4.67
CA PRO A 62 -13.34 8.06 5.13
C PRO A 62 -13.45 6.99 4.04
N GLY A 63 -13.57 7.41 2.79
CA GLY A 63 -13.62 6.52 1.63
C GLY A 63 -12.31 5.75 1.45
N ALA A 64 -11.18 6.45 1.37
CA ALA A 64 -9.86 5.82 1.26
C ALA A 64 -9.56 4.90 2.45
N LYS A 65 -9.95 5.28 3.68
CA LYS A 65 -9.79 4.44 4.87
C LYS A 65 -10.64 3.17 4.81
N ARG A 66 -11.88 3.22 4.28
CA ARG A 66 -12.72 2.03 4.08
C ARG A 66 -12.10 1.08 3.06
N ALA A 67 -11.61 1.63 1.94
CA ALA A 67 -10.87 0.87 0.93
C ALA A 67 -9.65 0.17 1.54
N ALA A 68 -8.90 0.89 2.39
CA ALA A 68 -7.73 0.34 3.10
C ALA A 68 -8.12 -0.85 4.00
N VAL A 69 -9.18 -0.74 4.80
CA VAL A 69 -9.68 -1.84 5.65
C VAL A 69 -10.08 -3.06 4.80
N ARG A 70 -10.77 -2.83 3.68
CA ARG A 70 -11.15 -3.90 2.75
C ARG A 70 -9.94 -4.64 2.19
N LYS A 71 -8.91 -3.89 1.74
CA LYS A 71 -7.74 -4.47 1.10
C LYS A 71 -6.77 -5.10 2.09
N LEU A 72 -6.62 -4.58 3.30
CA LEU A 72 -5.87 -5.24 4.37
C LEU A 72 -6.45 -6.63 4.69
N PHE A 73 -7.77 -6.76 4.69
CA PHE A 73 -8.41 -8.07 4.82
C PHE A 73 -8.16 -8.96 3.60
N HIS A 74 -8.30 -8.43 2.38
CA HIS A 74 -8.16 -9.19 1.14
C HIS A 74 -6.73 -9.66 0.89
N GLU A 75 -5.72 -8.81 1.12
CA GLU A 75 -4.32 -9.11 0.83
C GLU A 75 -3.61 -9.83 1.98
N LEU A 76 -3.86 -9.38 3.22
CA LEU A 76 -3.12 -9.83 4.40
C LEU A 76 -3.97 -10.64 5.39
N GLY A 77 -5.26 -10.85 5.09
CA GLY A 77 -6.18 -11.56 5.98
C GLY A 77 -6.42 -10.86 7.33
N ILE A 78 -6.02 -9.60 7.48
CA ILE A 78 -6.18 -8.87 8.74
C ILE A 78 -7.66 -8.61 9.01
N PRO A 79 -8.23 -9.12 10.11
CA PRO A 79 -9.64 -8.91 10.44
C PRO A 79 -9.99 -7.41 10.54
N ARG A 80 -11.10 -7.01 9.91
CA ARG A 80 -11.53 -5.59 9.86
C ARG A 80 -11.66 -4.96 11.25
N LYS A 81 -12.06 -5.74 12.27
CA LYS A 81 -12.18 -5.28 13.66
C LYS A 81 -10.83 -4.89 14.30
N GLU A 82 -9.72 -5.43 13.79
CA GLU A 82 -8.37 -5.15 14.30
C GLU A 82 -7.79 -3.85 13.71
N VAL A 83 -8.31 -3.40 12.56
CA VAL A 83 -7.90 -2.20 11.84
C VAL A 83 -9.08 -1.27 11.53
N PRO A 84 -9.84 -0.81 12.55
CA PRO A 84 -11.04 0.00 12.31
C PRO A 84 -10.68 1.35 11.68
N VAL A 85 -11.57 1.88 10.83
CA VAL A 85 -11.42 3.15 10.09
C VAL A 85 -10.96 4.31 10.98
N SER A 86 -11.45 4.37 12.22
CA SER A 86 -11.11 5.42 13.18
C SER A 86 -9.65 5.45 13.63
N LYS A 87 -8.90 4.37 13.44
CA LYS A 87 -7.47 4.28 13.79
C LYS A 87 -6.53 4.80 12.70
N PHE A 88 -7.04 4.95 11.48
CA PHE A 88 -6.22 5.46 10.40
C PHE A 88 -6.02 6.97 10.50
N LYS A 89 -4.77 7.38 10.30
CA LYS A 89 -4.38 8.79 10.15
C LYS A 89 -4.02 9.03 8.68
N TYR A 90 -4.65 10.03 8.09
CA TYR A 90 -4.26 10.53 6.78
C TYR A 90 -3.08 11.49 6.95
N LEU A 91 -2.02 11.27 6.17
CA LEU A 91 -0.83 12.10 6.19
C LEU A 91 -0.88 13.16 5.08
N THR A 92 -0.98 12.72 3.84
CA THR A 92 -0.95 13.57 2.65
C THR A 92 -1.39 12.79 1.41
N ARG A 93 -1.37 13.45 0.26
CA ARG A 93 -1.46 12.81 -1.06
C ARG A 93 -0.15 12.95 -1.81
N LEU A 94 0.24 11.88 -2.48
CA LEU A 94 1.38 11.84 -3.38
C LEU A 94 0.87 11.69 -4.82
N HIS A 95 1.26 12.62 -5.69
CA HIS A 95 1.06 12.47 -7.13
C HIS A 95 2.33 11.88 -7.73
N TYR A 96 2.23 10.69 -8.30
CA TYR A 96 3.37 10.06 -8.97
C TYR A 96 2.97 9.36 -10.25
N ARG A 97 3.97 9.14 -11.10
CA ARG A 97 3.86 8.31 -12.30
C ARG A 97 5.11 7.45 -12.41
N ALA A 98 4.94 6.14 -12.53
CA ALA A 98 6.03 5.20 -12.67
C ALA A 98 5.72 4.17 -13.75
N LYS A 99 6.71 3.90 -14.60
CA LYS A 99 6.70 2.78 -15.55
C LYS A 99 7.14 1.52 -14.82
N ASP A 100 6.48 0.42 -15.08
CA ASP A 100 6.92 -0.88 -14.61
C ASP A 100 7.99 -1.45 -15.56
N GLU A 101 9.23 -1.46 -15.10
CA GLU A 101 10.37 -2.01 -15.85
C GLU A 101 10.54 -3.52 -15.62
N PHE A 102 9.74 -4.11 -14.73
CA PHE A 102 9.87 -5.50 -14.27
C PHE A 102 8.73 -6.41 -14.73
N ALA A 103 7.71 -5.89 -15.39
CA ALA A 103 6.59 -6.69 -15.89
C ALA A 103 7.06 -7.66 -16.98
N VAL A 104 6.96 -8.95 -16.70
CA VAL A 104 7.48 -10.04 -17.55
C VAL A 104 6.78 -10.12 -18.93
N ASN A 105 5.56 -9.56 -19.05
CA ASN A 105 4.71 -9.66 -20.24
C ASN A 105 4.43 -8.32 -20.93
N GLN A 106 5.39 -7.41 -20.99
CA GLN A 106 5.22 -6.12 -21.68
C GLN A 106 4.82 -6.25 -23.17
N SER A 107 5.11 -7.40 -23.80
CA SER A 107 4.83 -7.63 -25.22
C SER A 107 3.45 -8.22 -25.54
N MET A 108 2.78 -8.86 -24.57
CA MET A 108 1.52 -9.56 -24.83
C MET A 108 0.25 -8.74 -24.60
N ALA A 109 0.34 -7.58 -23.93
CA ALA A 109 -0.82 -6.79 -23.51
C ALA A 109 -0.79 -5.31 -23.96
N GLY A 110 -0.16 -5.03 -25.10
CA GLY A 110 -0.37 -3.74 -25.80
C GLY A 110 0.37 -2.53 -25.24
N GLY A 111 1.49 -2.67 -24.54
CA GLY A 111 2.33 -1.52 -24.18
C GLY A 111 2.97 -1.59 -22.79
N PRO A 112 3.79 -0.58 -22.44
CA PRO A 112 4.41 -0.54 -21.13
C PRO A 112 3.36 -0.32 -20.04
N TRP A 113 3.28 -1.25 -19.09
CA TRP A 113 2.48 -1.12 -17.87
C TRP A 113 3.12 -0.10 -16.92
N GLY A 114 2.33 0.45 -16.04
CA GLY A 114 2.78 1.38 -15.01
C GLY A 114 1.60 2.04 -14.29
N GLU A 115 1.92 2.81 -13.25
CA GLU A 115 0.91 3.50 -12.45
C GLU A 115 1.04 5.03 -12.62
N HIS A 116 -0.11 5.70 -12.62
CA HIS A 116 -0.20 7.15 -12.57
C HIS A 116 -1.29 7.52 -11.57
N GLU A 117 -0.90 7.87 -10.36
CA GLU A 117 -1.79 7.88 -9.20
C GLU A 117 -1.76 9.19 -8.42
N MET A 118 -2.93 9.50 -7.85
CA MET A 118 -3.06 10.37 -6.70
C MET A 118 -3.21 9.47 -5.47
N ASP A 119 -2.10 9.17 -4.82
CA ASP A 119 -1.97 8.19 -3.75
C ASP A 119 -2.19 8.82 -2.36
N TYR A 120 -3.17 8.31 -1.61
CA TYR A 120 -3.50 8.73 -0.25
C TYR A 120 -2.63 7.98 0.75
N ILE A 121 -1.74 8.67 1.44
CA ILE A 121 -0.85 8.07 2.41
C ILE A 121 -1.55 7.94 3.76
N LEU A 122 -1.76 6.69 4.19
CA LEU A 122 -2.50 6.33 5.39
C LEU A 122 -1.60 5.60 6.39
N PHE A 123 -1.52 6.13 7.60
CA PHE A 123 -0.82 5.48 8.71
C PHE A 123 -1.81 4.86 9.67
N ILE A 124 -1.50 3.67 10.19
CA ILE A 124 -2.27 3.02 11.24
C ILE A 124 -1.35 2.35 12.26
N LYS A 125 -1.68 2.54 13.53
CA LYS A 125 -1.09 1.82 14.67
C LYS A 125 -2.25 1.27 15.51
N PRO A 126 -2.64 0.00 15.31
CA PRO A 126 -3.83 -0.57 15.97
C PRO A 126 -3.77 -0.54 17.50
N GLY A 127 -2.57 -0.66 18.09
CA GLY A 127 -2.36 -0.72 19.53
C GLY A 127 -2.48 -2.12 20.12
N VAL A 128 -2.90 -3.08 19.30
CA VAL A 128 -2.92 -4.53 19.61
C VAL A 128 -2.24 -5.28 18.48
N PRO A 129 -1.71 -6.50 18.74
CA PRO A 129 -1.21 -7.35 17.66
C PRO A 129 -2.30 -7.62 16.62
N VAL A 130 -1.93 -7.62 15.35
CA VAL A 130 -2.83 -7.96 14.25
C VAL A 130 -2.61 -9.39 13.80
N THR A 131 -3.70 -10.07 13.45
CA THR A 131 -3.66 -11.39 12.82
C THR A 131 -3.25 -11.21 11.35
N ILE A 132 -2.26 -11.97 10.88
CA ILE A 132 -1.78 -11.89 9.50
C ILE A 132 -1.91 -13.27 8.87
N ALA A 133 -2.67 -13.35 7.76
CA ALA A 133 -2.87 -14.55 6.95
C ALA A 133 -2.84 -14.12 5.46
N PRO A 134 -1.65 -13.97 4.86
CA PRO A 134 -1.50 -13.44 3.51
C PRO A 134 -2.21 -14.29 2.47
N ASN A 135 -2.90 -13.63 1.52
CA ASN A 135 -3.43 -14.26 0.33
C ASN A 135 -2.27 -14.48 -0.67
N PRO A 136 -1.92 -15.72 -1.03
CA PRO A 136 -0.77 -16.00 -1.91
C PRO A 136 -0.92 -15.44 -3.32
N ASP A 137 -2.14 -15.17 -3.79
CA ASP A 137 -2.39 -14.54 -5.09
C ASP A 137 -2.03 -13.03 -5.09
N GLU A 138 -1.93 -12.42 -3.92
CA GLU A 138 -1.66 -11.00 -3.74
C GLU A 138 -0.28 -10.73 -3.13
N VAL A 139 0.16 -11.58 -2.17
CA VAL A 139 1.32 -11.35 -1.32
C VAL A 139 2.18 -12.60 -1.26
N ASN A 140 3.45 -12.45 -1.64
CA ASN A 140 4.44 -13.52 -1.60
C ASN A 140 5.08 -13.68 -0.22
N ASP A 141 5.36 -12.57 0.47
CA ASP A 141 6.03 -12.56 1.78
C ASP A 141 5.65 -11.31 2.57
N VAL A 142 5.81 -11.37 3.90
CA VAL A 142 5.61 -10.24 4.81
C VAL A 142 6.75 -10.15 5.83
N LYS A 143 7.09 -8.93 6.23
CA LYS A 143 8.14 -8.72 7.21
C LYS A 143 7.88 -7.50 8.09
N TRP A 144 7.98 -7.67 9.41
CA TRP A 144 8.07 -6.56 10.35
C TRP A 144 9.49 -6.03 10.37
N VAL A 145 9.66 -4.72 10.22
CA VAL A 145 10.97 -4.08 10.22
C VAL A 145 10.99 -2.84 11.09
N ASN A 146 12.05 -2.66 11.84
CA ASN A 146 12.37 -1.39 12.46
C ASN A 146 13.09 -0.46 11.44
N ARG A 147 13.46 0.75 11.88
CA ARG A 147 14.07 1.75 11.00
C ARG A 147 15.43 1.32 10.45
N GLU A 148 16.27 0.70 11.30
CA GLU A 148 17.60 0.22 10.92
C GLU A 148 17.51 -0.94 9.94
N GLU A 149 16.63 -1.90 10.20
CA GLU A 149 16.35 -3.03 9.30
C GLU A 149 15.82 -2.56 7.95
N LEU A 150 14.89 -1.59 7.94
CA LEU A 150 14.40 -1.02 6.69
C LEU A 150 15.51 -0.38 5.88
N ARG A 151 16.38 0.42 6.52
CA ARG A 151 17.53 1.04 5.86
C ARG A 151 18.48 0.00 5.27
N ALA A 152 18.79 -1.04 6.02
CA ALA A 152 19.63 -2.14 5.53
C ALA A 152 18.99 -2.87 4.35
N MET A 153 17.68 -3.12 4.39
CA MET A 153 16.96 -3.73 3.27
C MET A 153 16.89 -2.83 2.04
N MET A 154 16.84 -1.49 2.20
CA MET A 154 16.80 -0.53 1.10
C MET A 154 18.17 -0.19 0.54
N ASP A 155 19.25 -0.62 1.19
CA ASP A 155 20.60 -0.45 0.67
C ASP A 155 20.74 -1.18 -0.68
N PRO A 156 21.33 -0.55 -1.72
CA PRO A 156 21.51 -1.19 -3.02
C PRO A 156 22.26 -2.52 -2.99
N SER A 157 23.15 -2.73 -2.02
CA SER A 157 23.89 -3.98 -1.85
C SER A 157 23.03 -5.15 -1.40
N SER A 158 21.83 -4.90 -0.85
CA SER A 158 20.87 -5.94 -0.46
C SER A 158 20.31 -6.75 -1.64
N GLY A 159 20.38 -6.20 -2.86
CA GLY A 159 19.78 -6.79 -4.05
C GLY A 159 18.26 -6.80 -4.07
N LEU A 160 17.60 -6.28 -3.03
CA LEU A 160 16.14 -6.21 -2.94
C LEU A 160 15.59 -5.12 -3.86
N ARG A 161 14.44 -5.40 -4.46
CA ARG A 161 13.73 -4.46 -5.33
C ARG A 161 12.50 -3.91 -4.64
N TRP A 162 12.24 -2.62 -4.87
CA TRP A 162 11.20 -1.86 -4.17
C TRP A 162 10.25 -1.19 -5.14
N SER A 163 8.99 -1.07 -4.74
CA SER A 163 8.00 -0.33 -5.51
C SER A 163 8.37 1.16 -5.61
N PRO A 164 8.10 1.80 -6.77
CA PRO A 164 8.47 3.21 -6.98
C PRO A 164 7.85 4.16 -5.94
N TRP A 165 6.56 3.99 -5.64
CA TRP A 165 5.87 4.84 -4.66
C TRP A 165 6.47 4.71 -3.27
N PHE A 166 6.82 3.49 -2.82
CA PHE A 166 7.42 3.28 -1.52
C PHE A 166 8.76 4.00 -1.40
N ARG A 167 9.61 3.89 -2.44
CA ARG A 167 10.90 4.64 -2.49
C ARG A 167 10.67 6.13 -2.39
N ILE A 168 9.74 6.70 -3.18
CA ILE A 168 9.43 8.13 -3.16
C ILE A 168 8.94 8.57 -1.76
N ILE A 169 8.12 7.75 -1.10
CA ILE A 169 7.60 8.06 0.24
C ILE A 169 8.74 8.03 1.27
N CYS A 170 9.60 6.99 1.25
CA CYS A 170 10.74 6.91 2.17
C CYS A 170 11.79 8.01 1.97
N ASP A 171 11.94 8.52 0.74
CA ASP A 171 12.88 9.61 0.44
C ASP A 171 12.34 10.98 0.89
N LYS A 172 11.02 11.14 1.01
CA LYS A 172 10.37 12.42 1.35
C LYS A 172 9.99 12.56 2.82
N PHE A 173 9.74 11.46 3.51
CA PHE A 173 9.23 11.41 4.88
C PHE A 173 10.07 10.50 5.79
#